data_0a3a8dd9193548dc1895770adcf5b4ca
#
_entry.id   0a3a8dd9193548dc1895770adcf5b4ca
#
_cell.length_a   1.000
_cell.length_b   1.000
_cell.length_c   1.000
_cell.angle_alpha   90.00
_cell.angle_beta   90.00
_cell.angle_gamma   90.00
#
_symmetry.space_group_name_H-M   'P 1'
#
loop_
_entity.id
_entity.type
_entity.pdbx_description
1 polymer ?
#
loop_
_entity_poly.entity_id
_entity_poly.type
_entity_poly.pdbx_seq_one_letter_code
_entity_poly.pdbx_strand_id
1 'polypeptide(L)'
;MSDLFRSVVPFVAILVALVIIHELGHFVTAKLAGVKALEFGIGYPPRLWGKKVGETEYTINALPLGGFVRMLGETDAHEADPDETGERAGVMNTAATQRSAEEDPRTLAAKPAGTRILVMAAGVIMNAILPIILFSVNFM
;
A
#
# COMPACT_ATOMS: atom_id res chain seq x y z
N MET A 1 -25.46 -24.29 5.62
CA MET A 1 -25.07 -22.97 5.05
C MET A 1 -24.80 -21.90 6.12
N SER A 2 -25.49 -21.92 7.26
CA SER A 2 -25.29 -20.96 8.37
C SER A 2 -23.90 -21.01 9.00
N ASP A 3 -23.31 -22.20 9.18
CA ASP A 3 -22.05 -22.38 9.87
C ASP A 3 -20.83 -21.94 9.02
N LEU A 4 -20.92 -22.13 7.71
CA LEU A 4 -19.91 -21.62 6.78
C LEU A 4 -19.85 -20.09 6.81
N PHE A 5 -20.99 -19.41 6.78
CA PHE A 5 -21.03 -17.94 6.89
C PHE A 5 -20.53 -17.45 8.24
N ARG A 6 -20.85 -18.14 9.32
CA ARG A 6 -20.39 -17.78 10.68
C ARG A 6 -18.87 -17.87 10.84
N SER A 7 -18.22 -18.75 10.10
CA SER A 7 -16.77 -18.91 10.14
C SER A 7 -16.03 -18.07 9.10
N VAL A 8 -16.53 -18.05 7.87
CA VAL A 8 -15.86 -17.38 6.73
C VAL A 8 -15.92 -15.86 6.84
N VAL A 9 -17.06 -15.31 7.24
CA VAL A 9 -17.21 -13.84 7.32
C VAL A 9 -16.26 -13.20 8.34
N PRO A 10 -16.15 -13.69 9.59
CA PRO A 10 -15.19 -13.17 10.54
C PRO A 10 -13.73 -13.37 10.09
N PHE A 11 -13.43 -14.53 9.49
CA PHE A 11 -12.09 -14.81 8.97
C PHE A 11 -11.68 -13.79 7.90
N VAL A 12 -12.54 -13.54 6.92
CA VAL A 12 -12.27 -12.55 5.86
C VAL A 12 -12.17 -11.14 6.44
N ALA A 13 -13.02 -10.78 7.40
CA ALA A 13 -12.97 -9.48 8.05
C ALA A 13 -11.64 -9.26 8.80
N ILE A 14 -11.16 -10.26 9.53
CA ILE A 14 -9.87 -10.20 10.21
C ILE A 14 -8.73 -10.11 9.20
N LEU A 15 -8.77 -10.91 8.14
CA LEU A 15 -7.76 -10.89 7.09
C LEU A 15 -7.65 -9.49 6.45
N VAL A 16 -8.78 -8.91 6.07
CA VAL A 16 -8.83 -7.55 5.49
C VAL A 16 -8.31 -6.51 6.48
N ALA A 17 -8.67 -6.60 7.75
CA ALA A 17 -8.19 -5.70 8.79
C ALA A 17 -6.66 -5.80 8.96
N LEU A 18 -6.11 -7.02 8.99
CA LEU A 18 -4.67 -7.25 9.08
C LEU A 18 -3.92 -6.67 7.88
N VAL A 19 -4.46 -6.84 6.67
CA VAL A 19 -3.86 -6.27 5.46
C VAL A 19 -3.87 -4.75 5.52
N ILE A 20 -4.99 -4.13 5.85
CA ILE A 20 -5.09 -2.66 5.96
C ILE A 20 -4.09 -2.12 6.98
N ILE A 21 -3.95 -2.75 8.14
CA ILE A 21 -3.01 -2.35 9.19
C ILE A 21 -1.57 -2.52 8.71
N HIS A 22 -1.28 -3.58 7.99
CA HIS A 22 0.02 -3.82 7.36
C HIS A 22 0.40 -2.70 6.39
N GLU A 23 -0.47 -2.39 5.44
CA GLU A 23 -0.27 -1.32 4.45
C GLU A 23 -0.18 0.06 5.12
N LEU A 24 -0.98 0.28 6.17
CA LEU A 24 -0.92 1.51 6.95
C LEU A 24 0.45 1.68 7.63
N GLY A 25 1.08 0.58 8.06
CA GLY A 25 2.44 0.58 8.59
C GLY A 25 3.45 1.14 7.59
N HIS A 26 3.45 0.63 6.37
CA HIS A 26 4.30 1.13 5.27
C HIS A 26 4.01 2.59 4.97
N PHE A 27 2.74 2.95 4.84
CA PHE A 27 2.29 4.29 4.50
C PHE A 27 2.72 5.34 5.52
N VAL A 28 2.45 5.09 6.81
CA VAL A 28 2.78 6.02 7.90
C VAL A 28 4.29 6.17 8.01
N THR A 29 5.02 5.07 7.98
CA THR A 29 6.48 5.10 8.10
C THR A 29 7.13 5.79 6.91
N ALA A 30 6.65 5.57 5.70
CA ALA A 30 7.10 6.29 4.51
C ALA A 30 6.87 7.80 4.63
N LYS A 31 5.69 8.22 5.07
CA LYS A 31 5.39 9.64 5.29
C LYS A 31 6.25 10.27 6.38
N LEU A 32 6.48 9.58 7.50
CA LEU A 32 7.37 10.05 8.57
C LEU A 32 8.83 10.15 8.11
N ALA A 33 9.25 9.25 7.22
CA ALA A 33 10.57 9.28 6.60
C ALA A 33 10.72 10.35 5.51
N GLY A 34 9.66 11.09 5.20
CA GLY A 34 9.64 12.09 4.12
C GLY A 34 9.73 11.44 2.73
N VAL A 35 9.24 10.22 2.58
CA VAL A 35 9.04 9.56 1.30
C VAL A 35 7.66 9.93 0.76
N LYS A 36 7.57 10.25 -0.53
CA LYS A 36 6.32 10.59 -1.17
C LYS A 36 5.52 9.33 -1.46
N ALA A 37 4.40 9.16 -0.75
CA ALA A 37 3.42 8.12 -1.05
C ALA A 37 2.48 8.64 -2.15
N LEU A 38 2.49 7.97 -3.29
CA LEU A 38 1.68 8.32 -4.47
C LEU A 38 0.25 7.81 -4.34
N GLU A 39 0.10 6.57 -3.90
CA GLU A 39 -1.20 5.92 -3.77
C GLU A 39 -1.24 5.03 -2.54
N PHE A 40 -2.40 5.01 -1.88
CA PHE A 40 -2.77 4.06 -0.84
C PHE A 40 -4.05 3.36 -1.28
N GLY A 41 -3.94 2.09 -1.66
CA GLY A 41 -5.03 1.30 -2.21
C GLY A 41 -5.49 0.18 -1.28
N ILE A 42 -6.80 0.03 -1.14
CA ILE A 42 -7.42 -1.11 -0.46
C ILE A 42 -8.06 -2.01 -1.52
N GLY A 43 -7.64 -3.27 -1.53
CA GLY A 43 -8.08 -4.25 -2.52
C GLY A 43 -7.30 -4.21 -3.82
N TYR A 44 -7.69 -5.10 -4.74
CA TYR A 44 -7.13 -5.19 -6.09
C TYR A 44 -8.16 -4.79 -7.14
N PRO A 45 -7.71 -4.36 -8.33
CA PRO A 45 -8.57 -3.96 -9.44
C PRO A 45 -9.75 -4.92 -9.71
N PRO A 46 -10.85 -4.42 -10.29
CA PRO A 46 -11.05 -3.08 -10.83
C PRO A 46 -11.29 -2.02 -9.75
N ARG A 47 -10.90 -0.77 -10.06
CA ARG A 47 -11.07 0.39 -9.16
C ARG A 47 -12.53 0.79 -9.05
N LEU A 48 -13.05 0.85 -7.84
CA LEU A 48 -14.43 1.28 -7.56
C LEU A 48 -14.49 2.77 -7.21
N TRP A 49 -13.53 3.25 -6.44
CA TRP A 49 -13.51 4.62 -5.97
C TRP A 49 -12.07 5.10 -5.74
N GLY A 50 -11.85 6.39 -5.97
CA GLY A 50 -10.57 7.02 -5.68
C GLY A 50 -10.72 8.49 -5.38
N LYS A 51 -9.94 9.00 -4.42
CA LYS A 51 -9.90 10.39 -4.04
C LYS A 51 -8.47 10.82 -3.76
N LYS A 52 -8.04 11.88 -4.42
CA LYS A 52 -6.74 12.49 -4.17
C LYS A 52 -6.86 13.46 -2.98
N VAL A 53 -6.02 13.26 -1.97
CA VAL A 53 -5.91 14.15 -0.81
C VAL A 53 -4.45 14.55 -0.65
N GLY A 54 -4.15 15.82 -0.94
CA GLY A 54 -2.77 16.30 -0.98
C GLY A 54 -1.96 15.63 -2.09
N GLU A 55 -0.87 14.99 -1.72
CA GLU A 55 0.03 14.29 -2.65
C GLU A 55 -0.33 12.83 -2.87
N THR A 56 -1.22 12.26 -2.04
CA THR A 56 -1.56 10.84 -2.05
C THR A 56 -2.96 10.63 -2.62
N GLU A 57 -3.10 9.65 -3.48
CA GLU A 57 -4.39 9.15 -3.95
C GLU A 57 -4.82 7.97 -3.07
N TYR A 58 -6.06 8.01 -2.58
CA TYR A 58 -6.67 6.93 -1.80
C TYR A 58 -7.65 6.19 -2.68
N THR A 59 -7.45 4.89 -2.86
CA THR A 59 -8.27 4.06 -3.75
C THR A 59 -8.90 2.89 -3.03
N ILE A 60 -10.13 2.56 -3.45
CA ILE A 60 -10.85 1.36 -3.02
C ILE A 60 -11.18 0.55 -4.27
N ASN A 61 -10.73 -0.67 -4.27
CA ASN A 61 -10.88 -1.61 -5.37
C ASN A 61 -11.89 -2.73 -5.04
N ALA A 62 -12.35 -3.44 -6.07
CA ALA A 62 -13.44 -4.40 -5.96
C ALA A 62 -13.08 -5.67 -5.20
N LEU A 63 -11.82 -6.11 -5.28
CA LEU A 63 -11.38 -7.35 -4.65
C LEU A 63 -10.74 -7.05 -3.28
N PRO A 64 -11.42 -7.27 -2.15
CA PRO A 64 -10.93 -6.92 -0.82
C PRO A 64 -9.92 -7.94 -0.27
N LEU A 65 -9.07 -8.51 -1.11
CA LEU A 65 -8.11 -9.55 -0.75
C LEU A 65 -6.70 -9.03 -0.49
N GLY A 66 -6.52 -7.71 -0.43
CA GLY A 66 -5.20 -7.12 -0.29
C GLY A 66 -5.24 -5.61 -0.13
N GLY A 67 -4.08 -5.01 -0.22
CA GLY A 67 -3.86 -3.57 -0.27
C GLY A 67 -2.50 -3.29 -0.87
N PHE A 68 -2.21 -2.03 -1.11
CA PHE A 68 -0.89 -1.62 -1.57
C PHE A 68 -0.63 -0.14 -1.24
N VAL A 69 0.64 0.17 -1.09
CA VAL A 69 1.16 1.53 -0.97
C VAL A 69 2.17 1.75 -2.09
N ARG A 70 1.90 2.68 -3.00
CA ARG A 70 2.86 3.07 -4.04
C ARG A 70 3.68 4.24 -3.57
N MET A 71 4.99 4.07 -3.53
CA MET A 71 5.93 5.11 -3.14
C MET A 71 6.72 5.61 -4.35
N LEU A 72 7.12 6.87 -4.31
CA LEU A 72 7.96 7.42 -5.36
C LEU A 72 9.34 6.74 -5.34
N GLY A 73 9.80 6.24 -6.51
CA GLY A 73 11.07 5.54 -6.65
C GLY A 73 11.08 4.10 -6.13
N GLU A 74 9.92 3.55 -5.81
CA GLU A 74 9.71 2.11 -5.74
C GLU A 74 9.59 1.63 -7.19
N THR A 75 10.47 0.71 -7.59
CA THR A 75 10.41 0.13 -8.93
C THR A 75 9.13 -0.67 -8.99
N ASP A 76 8.15 -0.18 -9.74
CA ASP A 76 6.91 -0.90 -10.03
C ASP A 76 7.26 -2.19 -10.79
N ALA A 77 7.62 -3.24 -10.06
CA ALA A 77 7.70 -4.60 -10.58
C ALA A 77 6.31 -5.22 -10.74
N HIS A 78 5.26 -4.48 -10.44
CA HIS A 78 3.88 -4.83 -10.71
C HIS A 78 3.35 -4.01 -11.88
N GLU A 79 3.54 -4.60 -13.05
CA GLU A 79 2.70 -4.58 -14.24
C GLU A 79 1.82 -3.35 -14.45
N ALA A 80 2.19 -2.58 -15.49
CA ALA A 80 1.21 -1.84 -16.23
C ALA A 80 -0.03 -2.69 -16.44
N ASP A 81 -1.17 -2.25 -15.95
CA ASP A 81 -2.48 -2.84 -16.16
C ASP A 81 -2.68 -3.00 -17.68
N PRO A 82 -2.85 -4.21 -18.23
CA PRO A 82 -2.96 -4.41 -19.67
C PRO A 82 -4.25 -3.84 -20.26
N ASP A 83 -5.13 -3.23 -19.45
CA ASP A 83 -6.48 -2.82 -19.87
C ASP A 83 -6.66 -1.30 -20.03
N GLU A 84 -5.63 -0.48 -19.89
CA GLU A 84 -5.68 0.87 -20.46
C GLU A 84 -5.32 0.82 -21.94
N THR A 85 -6.29 0.33 -22.72
CA THR A 85 -6.34 0.43 -24.17
C THR A 85 -6.26 1.88 -24.59
N GLY A 86 -5.17 2.23 -25.19
CA GLY A 86 -5.17 3.41 -26.03
C GLY A 86 -3.99 4.33 -25.85
N GLU A 87 -3.12 4.21 -26.81
CA GLU A 87 -2.08 5.15 -27.22
C GLU A 87 -0.66 4.84 -26.76
N ARG A 88 0.10 4.49 -27.76
CA ARG A 88 1.56 4.34 -27.83
C ARG A 88 2.37 5.60 -27.42
N ALA A 89 1.87 6.38 -26.48
CA ALA A 89 2.59 7.52 -25.92
C ALA A 89 3.40 7.16 -24.64
N GLY A 90 3.24 5.93 -24.11
CA GLY A 90 3.73 5.56 -22.80
C GLY A 90 5.24 5.27 -22.69
N VAL A 91 5.89 4.80 -23.74
CA VAL A 91 7.28 4.30 -23.63
C VAL A 91 8.32 5.42 -23.49
N MET A 92 8.05 6.60 -24.04
CA MET A 92 8.97 7.74 -23.96
C MET A 92 8.85 8.54 -22.67
N ASN A 93 7.68 8.49 -22.01
CA ASN A 93 7.44 9.18 -20.75
C ASN A 93 7.93 8.39 -19.51
N THR A 94 7.95 7.07 -19.58
CA THR A 94 8.34 6.22 -18.44
C THR A 94 9.80 6.45 -18.05
N ALA A 95 10.71 6.53 -19.01
CA ALA A 95 12.14 6.75 -18.72
C ALA A 95 12.43 8.18 -18.22
N ALA A 96 11.73 9.18 -18.72
CA ALA A 96 11.84 10.56 -18.26
C ALA A 96 11.23 10.75 -16.87
N THR A 97 10.09 10.09 -16.59
CA THR A 97 9.43 10.11 -15.30
C THR A 97 10.24 9.33 -14.25
N GLN A 98 10.87 8.22 -14.63
CA GLN A 98 11.76 7.47 -13.75
C GLN A 98 13.02 8.27 -13.41
N ARG A 99 13.65 8.94 -14.36
CA ARG A 99 14.82 9.79 -14.11
C ARG A 99 14.50 10.98 -13.21
N SER A 100 13.37 11.64 -13.43
CA SER A 100 12.92 12.74 -12.56
C SER A 100 12.52 12.23 -11.17
N ALA A 101 12.05 10.99 -11.05
CA ALA A 101 11.78 10.37 -9.77
C ALA A 101 13.06 10.01 -9.00
N GLU A 102 14.11 9.57 -9.69
CA GLU A 102 15.41 9.25 -9.08
C GLU A 102 16.14 10.49 -8.54
N GLU A 103 15.89 11.67 -9.10
CA GLU A 103 16.47 12.95 -8.66
C GLU A 103 15.68 13.60 -7.50
N ASP A 104 14.45 13.17 -7.20
CA ASP A 104 13.68 13.73 -6.08
C ASP A 104 14.18 13.14 -4.76
N PRO A 105 14.66 13.97 -3.80
CA PRO A 105 15.12 13.50 -2.49
C PRO A 105 14.02 12.82 -1.66
N ARG A 106 12.78 12.86 -2.11
CA ARG A 106 11.63 12.19 -1.49
C ARG A 106 11.34 10.79 -2.05
N THR A 107 12.20 10.28 -2.93
CA THR A 107 12.11 8.89 -3.36
C THR A 107 12.58 7.95 -2.26
N LEU A 108 12.02 6.75 -2.23
CA LEU A 108 12.48 5.71 -1.31
C LEU A 108 13.96 5.35 -1.59
N ALA A 109 14.35 5.34 -2.86
CA ALA A 109 15.72 5.04 -3.29
C ALA A 109 16.75 6.06 -2.77
N ALA A 110 16.37 7.34 -2.65
CA ALA A 110 17.24 8.40 -2.14
C ALA A 110 17.45 8.34 -0.61
N LYS A 111 16.68 7.54 0.11
CA LYS A 111 16.79 7.45 1.57
C LYS A 111 17.91 6.50 1.99
N PRO A 112 18.54 6.73 3.16
CA PRO A 112 19.55 5.84 3.70
C PRO A 112 19.00 4.41 3.91
N ALA A 113 19.88 3.42 3.81
CA ALA A 113 19.51 2.01 3.87
C ALA A 113 18.67 1.65 5.12
N GLY A 114 19.00 2.22 6.28
CA GLY A 114 18.23 2.01 7.51
C GLY A 114 16.78 2.46 7.41
N THR A 115 16.54 3.62 6.78
CA THR A 115 15.16 4.13 6.55
C THR A 115 14.40 3.23 5.57
N ARG A 116 15.07 2.77 4.51
CA ARG A 116 14.45 1.84 3.55
C ARG A 116 14.02 0.54 4.21
N ILE A 117 14.93 -0.06 5.01
CA ILE A 117 14.63 -1.27 5.78
C ILE A 117 13.48 -1.02 6.76
N LEU A 118 13.46 0.12 7.45
CA LEU A 118 12.40 0.45 8.40
C LEU A 118 11.03 0.57 7.69
N VAL A 119 10.98 1.25 6.56
CA VAL A 119 9.75 1.36 5.76
C VAL A 119 9.29 -0.02 5.30
N MET A 120 10.19 -0.87 4.79
CA MET A 120 9.87 -2.22 4.35
C MET A 120 9.42 -3.15 5.50
N ALA A 121 9.99 -3.00 6.69
CA ALA A 121 9.62 -3.81 7.85
C ALA A 121 8.36 -3.31 8.58
N ALA A 122 7.94 -2.08 8.33
CA ALA A 122 6.89 -1.41 9.09
C ALA A 122 5.54 -2.15 9.06
N GLY A 123 5.17 -2.76 7.93
CA GLY A 123 3.94 -3.54 7.82
C GLY A 123 3.95 -4.75 8.77
N VAL A 124 5.06 -5.50 8.78
CA VAL A 124 5.22 -6.66 9.67
C VAL A 124 5.24 -6.24 11.14
N ILE A 125 5.90 -5.12 11.45
CA ILE A 125 5.96 -4.58 12.81
C ILE A 125 4.55 -4.19 13.28
N MET A 126 3.76 -3.53 12.47
CA MET A 126 2.37 -3.17 12.80
C MET A 126 1.51 -4.40 13.06
N ASN A 127 1.63 -5.44 12.23
CA ASN A 127 0.93 -6.70 12.44
C ASN A 127 1.38 -7.45 13.70
N ALA A 128 2.64 -7.31 14.10
CA ALA A 128 3.15 -7.90 15.35
C ALA A 128 2.67 -7.14 16.60
N ILE A 129 2.50 -5.82 16.50
CA ILE A 129 2.02 -4.98 17.61
C ILE A 129 0.51 -5.20 17.85
N LEU A 130 -0.27 -5.43 16.79
CA LEU A 130 -1.72 -5.55 16.88
C LEU A 130 -2.19 -6.62 17.87
N PRO A 131 -1.69 -7.88 17.87
CA PRO A 131 -2.07 -8.89 18.87
C PRO A 131 -1.76 -8.45 20.30
N ILE A 132 -0.64 -7.79 20.52
CA ILE A 132 -0.23 -7.31 21.85
C ILE A 132 -1.26 -6.32 22.38
N ILE A 133 -1.71 -5.38 21.53
CA ILE A 133 -2.75 -4.41 21.90
C ILE A 133 -4.07 -5.12 22.17
N LEU A 134 -4.50 -6.04 21.30
CA LEU A 134 -5.75 -6.77 21.46
C LEU A 134 -5.77 -7.62 22.74
N PHE A 135 -4.67 -8.31 23.03
CA PHE A 135 -4.55 -9.06 24.29
C PHE A 135 -4.58 -8.14 25.51
N SER A 136 -3.87 -7.01 25.46
CA SER A 136 -3.88 -6.05 26.58
C SER A 136 -5.28 -5.52 26.87
N VAL A 137 -6.05 -5.20 25.84
CA VAL A 137 -7.44 -4.71 26.00
C VAL A 137 -8.38 -5.81 26.50
N ASN A 138 -8.17 -7.06 26.08
CA ASN A 138 -9.03 -8.18 26.49
C ASN A 138 -8.81 -8.60 27.94
N PHE A 139 -7.65 -8.31 28.54
CA PHE A 139 -7.30 -8.64 29.92
C PHE A 139 -7.44 -7.46 30.90
N MET A 140 -7.89 -6.29 30.44
CA MET A 140 -8.26 -5.14 31.29
C MET A 140 -9.73 -5.19 31.69
#